data_c4d3a4189309f7283ec038f72829b3c1
#
_entry.id   c4d3a4189309f7283ec038f72829b3c1
#
_cell.length_a   1.000
_cell.length_b   1.000
_cell.length_c   1.000
_cell.angle_alpha   90.00
_cell.angle_beta   90.00
_cell.angle_gamma   90.00
#
_symmetry.space_group_name_H-M   'P 1'
#
loop_
_entity.id
_entity.type
_entity.pdbx_description
1 polymer ?
#
loop_
_entity_poly.entity_id
_entity_poly.type
_entity_poly.pdbx_seq_one_letter_code
_entity_poly.pdbx_strand_id
1 'polypeptide(L)'
;MARPRTDIAPRILLAARQRFLQSGVDGSTLRAIARDAGTSIGMIYYYFPTKDELFFAVVEDVYVKVLADIGQALSPELPVSERLHRLFERFASLRDDEIEVLRLVAQEGLLRSPRFERLVTRFLNGHIPLILRTLLDGTRDGVLDGSRHPIVLLLATAGLVGPPQLIRRAVGDRLPVPGAPSGKALAHELVDVLLHGIAPRRVPAE
;
A
#
# COMPACT_ATOMS: atom_id res chain seq x y z
N MET A 1 37.30 2.14 -14.53
CA MET A 1 36.82 3.03 -13.45
C MET A 1 35.90 2.25 -12.53
N ALA A 2 36.26 2.05 -11.25
CA ALA A 2 35.40 1.35 -10.27
C ALA A 2 34.23 2.27 -9.93
N ARG A 3 32.98 1.76 -10.11
CA ARG A 3 31.74 2.46 -9.72
C ARG A 3 31.72 2.69 -8.20
N PRO A 4 31.23 3.85 -7.72
CA PRO A 4 31.20 4.17 -6.29
C PRO A 4 30.43 3.10 -5.50
N ARG A 5 30.95 2.71 -4.34
CA ARG A 5 30.33 1.72 -3.41
C ARG A 5 28.92 2.09 -2.94
N THR A 6 28.54 3.36 -2.99
CA THR A 6 27.22 3.90 -2.60
C THR A 6 26.05 3.46 -3.47
N ASP A 7 26.30 2.89 -4.66
CA ASP A 7 25.25 2.50 -5.63
C ASP A 7 24.91 1.00 -5.61
N ILE A 8 25.54 0.18 -4.77
CA ILE A 8 25.36 -1.27 -4.81
C ILE A 8 24.04 -1.71 -4.14
N ALA A 9 23.72 -1.18 -2.95
CA ALA A 9 22.52 -1.57 -2.22
C ALA A 9 21.23 -1.23 -2.99
N PRO A 10 21.03 -0.02 -3.55
CA PRO A 10 19.88 0.29 -4.38
C PRO A 10 19.73 -0.64 -5.60
N ARG A 11 20.84 -1.03 -6.24
CA ARG A 11 20.82 -1.95 -7.38
C ARG A 11 20.40 -3.36 -6.97
N ILE A 12 20.85 -3.82 -5.81
CA ILE A 12 20.43 -5.11 -5.25
C ILE A 12 18.92 -5.08 -4.95
N LEU A 13 18.40 -4.01 -4.31
CA LEU A 13 16.99 -3.86 -4.01
C LEU A 13 16.12 -3.87 -5.27
N LEU A 14 16.53 -3.15 -6.32
CA LEU A 14 15.83 -3.14 -7.60
C LEU A 14 15.80 -4.52 -8.24
N ALA A 15 16.95 -5.21 -8.34
CA ALA A 15 17.04 -6.55 -8.91
C ALA A 15 16.24 -7.57 -8.09
N ALA A 16 16.29 -7.48 -6.77
CA ALA A 16 15.53 -8.34 -5.86
C ALA A 16 14.01 -8.15 -6.06
N ARG A 17 13.54 -6.90 -6.11
CA ARG A 17 12.13 -6.57 -6.34
C ARG A 17 11.62 -7.20 -7.64
N GLN A 18 12.36 -7.05 -8.74
CA GLN A 18 12.00 -7.62 -10.04
C GLN A 18 11.94 -9.15 -9.99
N ARG A 19 12.93 -9.80 -9.35
CA ARG A 19 12.96 -11.26 -9.19
C ARG A 19 11.82 -11.76 -8.33
N PHE A 20 11.54 -11.11 -7.21
CA PHE A 20 10.44 -11.50 -6.33
C PHE A 20 9.08 -11.40 -7.01
N LEU A 21 8.87 -10.38 -7.86
CA LEU A 21 7.65 -10.24 -8.66
C LEU A 21 7.50 -11.34 -9.72
N GLN A 22 8.61 -11.78 -10.32
CA GLN A 22 8.61 -12.79 -11.40
C GLN A 22 8.42 -14.21 -10.88
N SER A 23 9.08 -14.57 -9.78
CA SER A 23 9.23 -15.94 -9.33
C SER A 23 8.81 -16.18 -7.88
N GLY A 24 8.27 -15.17 -7.21
CA GLY A 24 8.05 -15.17 -5.77
C GLY A 24 9.36 -15.08 -4.98
N VAL A 25 9.27 -14.88 -3.68
CA VAL A 25 10.46 -14.80 -2.80
C VAL A 25 11.14 -16.16 -2.74
N ASP A 26 10.38 -17.24 -2.56
CA ASP A 26 10.92 -18.58 -2.39
C ASP A 26 11.53 -19.14 -3.69
N GLY A 27 10.93 -18.85 -4.85
CA GLY A 27 11.44 -19.23 -6.17
C GLY A 27 12.66 -18.43 -6.63
N SER A 28 13.01 -17.34 -5.95
CA SER A 28 14.15 -16.48 -6.29
C SER A 28 15.44 -16.95 -5.57
N THR A 29 16.57 -16.87 -6.28
CA THR A 29 17.89 -17.20 -5.68
C THR A 29 18.75 -15.94 -5.55
N LEU A 30 19.51 -15.82 -4.45
CA LEU A 30 20.44 -14.71 -4.24
C LEU A 30 21.52 -14.62 -5.33
N ARG A 31 21.90 -15.77 -5.93
CA ARG A 31 22.85 -15.79 -7.06
C ARG A 31 22.27 -15.12 -8.31
N ALA A 32 20.99 -15.37 -8.62
CA ALA A 32 20.32 -14.71 -9.74
C ALA A 32 20.19 -13.21 -9.50
N ILE A 33 19.80 -12.82 -8.29
CA ILE A 33 19.72 -11.40 -7.88
C ILE A 33 21.10 -10.72 -7.99
N ALA A 34 22.18 -11.36 -7.52
CA ALA A 34 23.53 -10.84 -7.62
C ALA A 34 23.94 -10.57 -9.07
N ARG A 35 23.67 -11.54 -9.96
CA ARG A 35 23.94 -11.41 -11.40
C ARG A 35 23.17 -10.25 -12.00
N ASP A 36 21.88 -10.12 -11.72
CA ASP A 36 21.02 -9.06 -12.27
C ASP A 36 21.38 -7.68 -11.72
N ALA A 37 21.81 -7.62 -10.45
CA ALA A 37 22.34 -6.40 -9.83
C ALA A 37 23.77 -6.04 -10.31
N GLY A 38 24.43 -6.91 -11.11
CA GLY A 38 25.81 -6.72 -11.53
C GLY A 38 26.79 -6.64 -10.35
N THR A 39 26.62 -7.53 -9.37
CA THR A 39 27.47 -7.61 -8.17
C THR A 39 27.78 -9.08 -7.80
N SER A 40 28.59 -9.30 -6.77
CA SER A 40 28.86 -10.63 -6.26
C SER A 40 27.86 -11.06 -5.20
N ILE A 41 27.69 -12.38 -5.03
CA ILE A 41 26.86 -12.92 -3.96
C ILE A 41 27.38 -12.55 -2.56
N GLY A 42 28.70 -12.40 -2.41
CA GLY A 42 29.31 -11.94 -1.17
C GLY A 42 28.87 -10.51 -0.80
N MET A 43 28.66 -9.64 -1.80
CA MET A 43 28.11 -8.29 -1.56
C MET A 43 26.66 -8.35 -1.13
N ILE A 44 25.86 -9.29 -1.64
CA ILE A 44 24.49 -9.45 -1.14
C ILE A 44 24.49 -9.83 0.33
N TYR A 45 25.26 -10.86 0.72
CA TYR A 45 25.35 -11.29 2.13
C TYR A 45 25.91 -10.20 3.06
N TYR A 46 26.78 -9.33 2.53
CA TYR A 46 27.31 -8.19 3.29
C TYR A 46 26.21 -7.18 3.67
N TYR A 47 25.29 -6.86 2.73
CA TYR A 47 24.19 -5.92 2.97
C TYR A 47 22.95 -6.58 3.57
N PHE A 48 22.67 -7.82 3.17
CA PHE A 48 21.43 -8.54 3.52
C PHE A 48 21.77 -9.97 3.90
N PRO A 49 21.91 -10.29 5.20
CA PRO A 49 22.37 -11.59 5.68
C PRO A 49 21.51 -12.78 5.21
N THR A 50 20.21 -12.55 4.98
CA THR A 50 19.26 -13.56 4.51
C THR A 50 18.42 -13.06 3.35
N LYS A 51 17.78 -13.97 2.62
CA LYS A 51 16.82 -13.64 1.56
C LYS A 51 15.61 -12.90 2.14
N ASP A 52 15.17 -13.25 3.33
CA ASP A 52 14.06 -12.59 4.01
C ASP A 52 14.43 -11.15 4.42
N GLU A 53 15.64 -10.90 4.93
CA GLU A 53 16.10 -9.53 5.20
C GLU A 53 16.16 -8.68 3.91
N LEU A 54 16.58 -9.29 2.81
CA LEU A 54 16.55 -8.61 1.51
C LEU A 54 15.10 -8.29 1.07
N PHE A 55 14.16 -9.23 1.29
CA PHE A 55 12.75 -8.99 1.00
C PHE A 55 12.19 -7.84 1.84
N PHE A 56 12.43 -7.84 3.14
CA PHE A 56 11.98 -6.74 4.02
C PHE A 56 12.62 -5.40 3.65
N ALA A 57 13.88 -5.39 3.24
CA ALA A 57 14.54 -4.18 2.77
C ALA A 57 13.90 -3.64 1.47
N VAL A 58 13.50 -4.52 0.55
CA VAL A 58 12.74 -4.15 -0.66
C VAL A 58 11.40 -3.51 -0.31
N VAL A 59 10.68 -4.06 0.67
CA VAL A 59 9.40 -3.48 1.12
C VAL A 59 9.64 -2.15 1.81
N GLU A 60 10.61 -2.08 2.73
CA GLU A 60 10.87 -0.89 3.56
C GLU A 60 11.37 0.31 2.73
N ASP A 61 12.16 0.09 1.67
CA ASP A 61 12.63 1.14 0.77
C ASP A 61 11.49 1.98 0.17
N VAL A 62 10.36 1.34 -0.10
CA VAL A 62 9.14 1.98 -0.61
C VAL A 62 8.21 2.40 0.52
N TYR A 63 8.01 1.52 1.50
CA TYR A 63 7.02 1.72 2.57
C TYR A 63 7.28 2.95 3.44
N VAL A 64 8.54 3.29 3.72
CA VAL A 64 8.88 4.49 4.53
C VAL A 64 8.33 5.76 3.88
N LYS A 65 8.44 5.89 2.56
CA LYS A 65 7.93 7.05 1.81
C LYS A 65 6.40 7.08 1.81
N VAL A 66 5.78 5.93 1.56
CA VAL A 66 4.31 5.79 1.61
C VAL A 66 3.77 6.12 3.00
N LEU A 67 4.45 5.66 4.06
CA LEU A 67 4.05 5.93 5.45
C LEU A 67 4.14 7.44 5.77
N ALA A 68 5.19 8.12 5.31
CA ALA A 68 5.32 9.56 5.48
C ALA A 68 4.19 10.33 4.78
N ASP A 69 3.85 9.94 3.54
CA ASP A 69 2.75 10.55 2.78
C ASP A 69 1.38 10.30 3.45
N ILE A 70 1.15 9.08 3.97
CA ILE A 70 -0.06 8.75 4.76
C ILE A 70 -0.12 9.63 6.01
N GLY A 71 1.01 9.81 6.72
CA GLY A 71 1.07 10.68 7.89
C GLY A 71 0.67 12.12 7.58
N GLN A 72 1.13 12.66 6.45
CA GLN A 72 0.75 14.00 5.98
C GLN A 72 -0.73 14.07 5.58
N ALA A 73 -1.24 13.08 4.85
CA ALA A 73 -2.64 13.02 4.44
C ALA A 73 -3.59 12.96 5.65
N LEU A 74 -3.19 12.24 6.71
CA LEU A 74 -3.97 12.04 7.93
C LEU A 74 -3.59 13.02 9.06
N SER A 75 -3.01 14.19 8.75
CA SER A 75 -2.67 15.20 9.76
C SER A 75 -3.89 15.54 10.64
N PRO A 76 -3.76 15.50 11.99
CA PRO A 76 -4.86 15.77 12.90
C PRO A 76 -5.37 17.23 12.83
N GLU A 77 -4.65 18.12 12.20
CA GLU A 77 -5.02 19.52 11.98
C GLU A 77 -6.12 19.68 10.92
N LEU A 78 -6.33 18.64 10.11
CA LEU A 78 -7.33 18.66 9.05
C LEU A 78 -8.68 18.08 9.52
N PRO A 79 -9.81 18.53 8.97
CA PRO A 79 -11.09 17.87 9.17
C PRO A 79 -11.05 16.41 8.74
N VAL A 80 -11.79 15.52 9.40
CA VAL A 80 -11.78 14.08 9.11
C VAL A 80 -12.11 13.77 7.65
N SER A 81 -13.13 14.44 7.09
CA SER A 81 -13.50 14.28 5.68
C SER A 81 -12.33 14.57 4.74
N GLU A 82 -11.59 15.65 5.00
CA GLU A 82 -10.42 16.05 4.21
C GLU A 82 -9.28 15.01 4.33
N ARG A 83 -9.02 14.48 5.55
CA ARG A 83 -8.03 13.42 5.76
C ARG A 83 -8.35 12.19 4.92
N LEU A 84 -9.62 11.77 4.90
CA LEU A 84 -10.06 10.62 4.12
C LEU A 84 -9.90 10.87 2.61
N HIS A 85 -10.30 12.05 2.10
CA HIS A 85 -10.08 12.41 0.70
C HIS A 85 -8.59 12.35 0.32
N ARG A 86 -7.71 12.95 1.12
CA ARG A 86 -6.26 12.93 0.86
C ARG A 86 -5.67 11.53 0.89
N LEU A 87 -6.12 10.68 1.83
CA LEU A 87 -5.70 9.29 1.88
C LEU A 87 -6.06 8.54 0.59
N PHE A 88 -7.31 8.67 0.13
CA PHE A 88 -7.77 8.00 -1.09
C PHE A 88 -7.09 8.55 -2.35
N GLU A 89 -6.91 9.87 -2.45
CA GLU A 89 -6.14 10.48 -3.54
C GLU A 89 -4.68 10.01 -3.57
N ARG A 90 -4.05 9.85 -2.40
CA ARG A 90 -2.70 9.32 -2.32
C ARG A 90 -2.61 7.91 -2.89
N PHE A 91 -3.57 7.04 -2.60
CA PHE A 91 -3.63 5.69 -3.17
C PHE A 91 -4.03 5.68 -4.66
N ALA A 92 -4.82 6.65 -5.12
CA ALA A 92 -5.10 6.82 -6.55
C ALA A 92 -3.86 7.22 -7.36
N SER A 93 -2.87 7.83 -6.72
CA SER A 93 -1.61 8.31 -7.31
C SER A 93 -0.39 7.42 -7.01
N LEU A 94 -0.61 6.15 -6.65
CA LEU A 94 0.49 5.20 -6.42
C LEU A 94 1.42 5.12 -7.64
N ARG A 95 2.73 5.19 -7.40
CA ARG A 95 3.77 4.98 -8.41
C ARG A 95 3.92 3.49 -8.74
N ASP A 96 4.58 3.19 -9.82
CA ASP A 96 4.76 1.80 -10.27
C ASP A 96 5.55 0.96 -9.26
N ASP A 97 6.59 1.54 -8.64
CA ASP A 97 7.39 0.88 -7.60
C ASP A 97 6.57 0.58 -6.33
N GLU A 98 5.62 1.45 -5.98
CA GLU A 98 4.70 1.26 -4.84
C GLU A 98 3.69 0.15 -5.11
N ILE A 99 3.20 0.07 -6.35
CA ILE A 99 2.29 -1.00 -6.78
C ILE A 99 3.00 -2.35 -6.81
N GLU A 100 4.22 -2.38 -7.31
CA GLU A 100 5.05 -3.59 -7.30
C GLU A 100 5.23 -4.13 -5.88
N VAL A 101 5.56 -3.27 -4.91
CA VAL A 101 5.69 -3.67 -3.51
C VAL A 101 4.34 -4.08 -2.91
N LEU A 102 3.25 -3.36 -3.21
CA LEU A 102 1.91 -3.74 -2.75
C LEU A 102 1.49 -5.12 -3.27
N ARG A 103 1.85 -5.47 -4.51
CA ARG A 103 1.64 -6.80 -5.08
C ARG A 103 2.44 -7.87 -4.35
N LEU A 104 3.71 -7.61 -4.01
CA LEU A 104 4.54 -8.53 -3.21
C LEU A 104 3.92 -8.78 -1.83
N VAL A 105 3.48 -7.73 -1.14
CA VAL A 105 2.81 -7.84 0.16
C VAL A 105 1.52 -8.67 0.05
N ALA A 106 0.70 -8.43 -0.98
CA ALA A 106 -0.54 -9.17 -1.22
C ALA A 106 -0.25 -10.67 -1.50
N GLN A 107 0.79 -10.98 -2.28
CA GLN A 107 1.21 -12.38 -2.54
C GLN A 107 1.60 -13.10 -1.25
N GLU A 108 2.42 -12.47 -0.38
CA GLU A 108 2.79 -13.06 0.90
C GLU A 108 1.57 -13.30 1.81
N GLY A 109 0.60 -12.39 1.80
CA GLY A 109 -0.67 -12.52 2.53
C GLY A 109 -1.51 -13.70 2.03
N LEU A 110 -1.64 -13.86 0.72
CA LEU A 110 -2.39 -14.97 0.11
C LEU A 110 -1.73 -16.34 0.40
N LEU A 111 -0.41 -16.39 0.44
CA LEU A 111 0.37 -17.59 0.76
C LEU A 111 0.44 -17.88 2.26
N ARG A 112 -0.03 -16.97 3.11
CA ARG A 112 0.10 -17.05 4.58
C ARG A 112 1.55 -17.33 5.02
N SER A 113 2.50 -16.67 4.37
CA SER A 113 3.92 -16.90 4.63
C SER A 113 4.33 -16.39 6.02
N PRO A 114 5.39 -16.93 6.64
CA PRO A 114 5.94 -16.37 7.90
C PRO A 114 6.37 -14.90 7.75
N ARG A 115 6.77 -14.47 6.55
CA ARG A 115 7.10 -13.08 6.24
C ARG A 115 5.89 -12.16 6.37
N PHE A 116 4.68 -12.64 6.05
CA PHE A 116 3.48 -11.85 6.18
C PHE A 116 3.18 -11.44 7.63
N GLU A 117 3.42 -12.30 8.60
CA GLU A 117 3.25 -11.95 10.02
C GLU A 117 4.15 -10.78 10.45
N ARG A 118 5.40 -10.78 9.97
CA ARG A 118 6.33 -9.66 10.21
C ARG A 118 5.86 -8.38 9.50
N LEU A 119 5.31 -8.47 8.29
CA LEU A 119 4.70 -7.33 7.59
C LEU A 119 3.49 -6.77 8.35
N VAL A 120 2.60 -7.65 8.83
CA VAL A 120 1.44 -7.25 9.65
C VAL A 120 1.91 -6.50 10.90
N THR A 121 2.92 -7.01 11.61
CA THR A 121 3.51 -6.32 12.77
C THR A 121 4.04 -4.94 12.39
N ARG A 122 4.72 -4.82 11.24
CA ARG A 122 5.22 -3.54 10.73
C ARG A 122 4.08 -2.55 10.43
N PHE A 123 2.97 -3.03 9.86
CA PHE A 123 1.80 -2.20 9.53
C PHE A 123 1.02 -1.79 10.79
N LEU A 124 0.89 -2.68 11.77
CA LEU A 124 0.28 -2.38 13.08
C LEU A 124 1.06 -1.32 13.86
N ASN A 125 2.36 -1.17 13.61
CA ASN A 125 3.22 -0.12 14.18
C ASN A 125 3.47 1.05 13.20
N GLY A 126 2.78 1.09 12.08
CA GLY A 126 2.94 2.09 11.02
C GLY A 126 1.64 2.83 10.69
N HIS A 127 1.08 2.54 9.52
CA HIS A 127 -0.09 3.28 9.01
C HIS A 127 -1.41 2.90 9.68
N ILE A 128 -1.55 1.68 10.21
CA ILE A 128 -2.83 1.23 10.81
C ILE A 128 -3.27 2.12 11.98
N PRO A 129 -2.41 2.50 12.96
CA PRO A 129 -2.79 3.42 14.03
C PRO A 129 -3.21 4.80 13.53
N LEU A 130 -2.59 5.32 12.46
CA LEU A 130 -2.94 6.61 11.88
C LEU A 130 -4.35 6.59 11.29
N ILE A 131 -4.66 5.54 10.53
CA ILE A 131 -5.99 5.34 9.94
C ILE A 131 -7.02 5.16 11.06
N LEU A 132 -6.74 4.26 12.03
CA LEU A 132 -7.67 3.99 13.12
C LEU A 132 -7.97 5.24 13.94
N ARG A 133 -6.97 6.06 14.26
CA ARG A 133 -7.17 7.34 14.94
C ARG A 133 -8.10 8.26 14.13
N THR A 134 -7.86 8.39 12.82
CA THR A 134 -8.72 9.22 11.96
C THR A 134 -10.17 8.73 11.97
N LEU A 135 -10.40 7.41 11.93
CA LEU A 135 -11.74 6.83 11.98
C LEU A 135 -12.42 7.06 13.34
N LEU A 136 -11.67 6.94 14.45
CA LEU A 136 -12.18 7.24 15.79
C LEU A 136 -12.49 8.73 15.97
N ASP A 137 -11.65 9.61 15.45
CA ASP A 137 -11.96 11.05 15.38
C ASP A 137 -13.27 11.28 14.62
N GLY A 138 -13.44 10.60 13.46
CA GLY A 138 -14.66 10.70 12.64
C GLY A 138 -15.92 10.24 13.34
N THR A 139 -15.87 9.21 14.16
CA THR A 139 -17.02 8.77 14.96
C THR A 139 -17.35 9.75 16.08
N ARG A 140 -16.33 10.31 16.73
CA ARG A 140 -16.49 11.33 17.78
C ARG A 140 -17.09 12.64 17.23
N ASP A 141 -16.64 13.05 16.04
CA ASP A 141 -17.04 14.31 15.41
C ASP A 141 -18.37 14.17 14.62
N GLY A 142 -18.99 12.97 14.62
CA GLY A 142 -20.25 12.68 13.93
C GLY A 142 -20.15 12.61 12.40
N VAL A 143 -18.93 12.53 11.85
CA VAL A 143 -18.69 12.35 10.41
C VAL A 143 -18.91 10.90 9.98
N LEU A 144 -18.60 9.95 10.89
CA LEU A 144 -18.80 8.52 10.70
C LEU A 144 -19.83 8.00 11.71
N ASP A 145 -20.53 6.94 11.33
CA ASP A 145 -21.52 6.27 12.18
C ASP A 145 -20.86 5.62 13.40
N GLY A 146 -21.00 6.23 14.57
CA GLY A 146 -20.45 5.76 15.84
C GLY A 146 -21.06 4.45 16.35
N SER A 147 -22.15 3.94 15.75
CA SER A 147 -22.71 2.63 16.07
C SER A 147 -21.89 1.47 15.45
N ARG A 148 -21.03 1.77 14.48
CA ARG A 148 -20.18 0.78 13.80
C ARG A 148 -18.96 0.44 14.63
N HIS A 149 -18.65 -0.86 14.70
CA HIS A 149 -17.43 -1.31 15.36
C HIS A 149 -16.18 -0.78 14.61
N PRO A 150 -15.14 -0.24 15.31
CA PRO A 150 -13.96 0.36 14.65
C PRO A 150 -13.27 -0.55 13.64
N ILE A 151 -13.24 -1.88 13.87
CA ILE A 151 -12.67 -2.84 12.91
C ILE A 151 -13.44 -2.86 11.58
N VAL A 152 -14.76 -2.67 11.61
CA VAL A 152 -15.58 -2.62 10.39
C VAL A 152 -15.22 -1.38 9.58
N LEU A 153 -15.08 -0.22 10.24
CA LEU A 153 -14.66 1.02 9.60
C LEU A 153 -13.25 0.88 9.01
N LEU A 154 -12.32 0.26 9.75
CA LEU A 154 -10.96 0.03 9.27
C LEU A 154 -10.94 -0.89 8.04
N LEU A 155 -11.64 -2.03 8.09
CA LEU A 155 -11.69 -2.97 6.96
C LEU A 155 -12.41 -2.38 5.74
N ALA A 156 -13.48 -1.60 5.95
CA ALA A 156 -14.16 -0.89 4.86
C ALA A 156 -13.21 0.12 4.20
N THR A 157 -12.50 0.91 4.99
CA THR A 157 -11.50 1.87 4.49
C THR A 157 -10.39 1.15 3.72
N ALA A 158 -9.82 0.09 4.27
CA ALA A 158 -8.77 -0.70 3.61
C ALA A 158 -9.26 -1.33 2.29
N GLY A 159 -10.51 -1.85 2.28
CA GLY A 159 -11.12 -2.44 1.10
C GLY A 159 -11.42 -1.44 -0.02
N LEU A 160 -11.70 -0.20 0.32
CA LEU A 160 -12.01 0.86 -0.65
C LEU A 160 -10.78 1.65 -1.11
N VAL A 161 -9.74 1.75 -0.28
CA VAL A 161 -8.59 2.62 -0.58
C VAL A 161 -7.60 1.98 -1.56
N GLY A 162 -7.23 0.72 -1.38
CA GLY A 162 -6.17 0.06 -2.14
C GLY A 162 -6.67 -0.83 -3.30
N PRO A 163 -7.49 -1.87 -3.02
CA PRO A 163 -7.91 -2.85 -4.01
C PRO A 163 -8.54 -2.27 -5.28
N PRO A 164 -9.45 -1.27 -5.22
CA PRO A 164 -10.05 -0.69 -6.41
C PRO A 164 -9.00 -0.07 -7.36
N GLN A 165 -7.94 0.54 -6.82
CA GLN A 165 -6.87 1.12 -7.64
C GLN A 165 -6.05 0.05 -8.35
N LEU A 166 -5.79 -1.08 -7.69
CA LEU A 166 -5.11 -2.23 -8.29
C LEU A 166 -5.96 -2.88 -9.38
N ILE A 167 -7.26 -3.09 -9.10
CA ILE A 167 -8.21 -3.66 -10.07
C ILE A 167 -8.30 -2.76 -11.29
N ARG A 168 -8.52 -1.47 -11.11
CA ARG A 168 -8.59 -0.51 -12.21
C ARG A 168 -7.35 -0.55 -13.11
N ARG A 169 -6.15 -0.61 -12.51
CA ARG A 169 -4.90 -0.68 -13.28
C ARG A 169 -4.72 -2.02 -13.98
N ALA A 170 -5.15 -3.12 -13.37
CA ALA A 170 -5.05 -4.45 -13.96
C ALA A 170 -6.03 -4.66 -15.12
N VAL A 171 -7.25 -4.13 -14.98
CA VAL A 171 -8.31 -4.30 -15.99
C VAL A 171 -8.28 -3.18 -17.04
N GLY A 172 -7.93 -1.95 -16.64
CA GLY A 172 -7.87 -0.78 -17.54
C GLY A 172 -9.18 -0.57 -18.28
N ASP A 173 -9.08 -0.25 -19.56
CA ASP A 173 -10.23 0.00 -20.45
C ASP A 173 -11.02 -1.27 -20.84
N ARG A 174 -10.64 -2.44 -20.30
CA ARG A 174 -11.37 -3.71 -20.55
C ARG A 174 -12.66 -3.83 -19.75
N LEU A 175 -12.89 -2.94 -18.76
CA LEU A 175 -14.16 -2.89 -18.07
C LEU A 175 -15.24 -2.44 -19.06
N PRO A 176 -16.33 -3.21 -19.27
CA PRO A 176 -17.38 -2.89 -20.22
C PRO A 176 -18.36 -1.83 -19.66
N VAL A 177 -17.80 -0.81 -18.98
CA VAL A 177 -18.58 0.27 -18.35
C VAL A 177 -18.14 1.59 -18.98
N PRO A 178 -18.91 2.17 -19.89
CA PRO A 178 -18.59 3.48 -20.48
C PRO A 178 -18.52 4.55 -19.40
N GLY A 179 -17.56 5.47 -19.52
CA GLY A 179 -17.42 6.60 -18.60
C GLY A 179 -16.92 6.22 -17.19
N ALA A 180 -16.25 5.07 -17.04
CA ALA A 180 -15.65 4.70 -15.77
C ALA A 180 -14.72 5.81 -15.23
N PRO A 181 -14.87 6.23 -13.95
CA PRO A 181 -14.11 7.33 -13.37
C PRO A 181 -12.62 7.01 -13.35
N SER A 182 -11.78 8.00 -13.58
CA SER A 182 -10.33 7.87 -13.57
C SER A 182 -9.75 8.25 -12.20
N GLY A 183 -8.62 7.63 -11.84
CA GLY A 183 -7.70 8.04 -10.76
C GLY A 183 -8.35 8.78 -9.58
N LYS A 184 -8.22 10.11 -9.57
CA LYS A 184 -8.76 10.94 -8.48
C LYS A 184 -10.29 10.96 -8.42
N ALA A 185 -10.99 10.96 -9.57
CA ALA A 185 -12.45 10.93 -9.57
C ALA A 185 -12.98 9.65 -8.91
N LEU A 186 -12.38 8.50 -9.21
CA LEU A 186 -12.70 7.25 -8.53
C LEU A 186 -12.41 7.33 -7.02
N ALA A 187 -11.31 7.96 -6.62
CA ALA A 187 -10.99 8.13 -5.20
C ALA A 187 -12.06 8.94 -4.46
N HIS A 188 -12.53 10.03 -5.05
CA HIS A 188 -13.60 10.87 -4.47
C HIS A 188 -14.91 10.09 -4.33
N GLU A 189 -15.34 9.38 -5.37
CA GLU A 189 -16.57 8.56 -5.30
C GLU A 189 -16.45 7.45 -4.25
N LEU A 190 -15.27 6.83 -4.09
CA LEU A 190 -15.06 5.81 -3.06
C LEU A 190 -15.08 6.39 -1.64
N VAL A 191 -14.63 7.63 -1.42
CA VAL A 191 -14.81 8.33 -0.15
C VAL A 191 -16.28 8.62 0.12
N ASP A 192 -17.03 9.06 -0.90
CA ASP A 192 -18.47 9.26 -0.77
C ASP A 192 -19.20 7.96 -0.42
N VAL A 193 -18.79 6.83 -0.99
CA VAL A 193 -19.31 5.49 -0.62
C VAL A 193 -18.97 5.16 0.83
N LEU A 194 -17.75 5.47 1.28
CA LEU A 194 -17.34 5.24 2.68
C LEU A 194 -18.16 6.07 3.67
N LEU A 195 -18.40 7.33 3.35
CA LEU A 195 -19.10 8.29 4.23
C LEU A 195 -20.61 8.13 4.22
N HIS A 196 -21.20 7.80 3.07
CA HIS A 196 -22.64 7.85 2.86
C HIS A 196 -23.27 6.50 2.45
N GLY A 197 -22.44 5.50 2.11
CA GLY A 197 -22.90 4.21 1.57
C GLY A 197 -23.33 4.31 0.11
N ILE A 198 -23.81 3.19 -0.42
CA ILE A 198 -24.27 3.05 -1.82
C ILE A 198 -25.81 3.17 -1.96
N ALA A 199 -26.54 3.19 -0.84
CA ALA A 199 -27.98 3.36 -0.87
C ALA A 199 -28.34 4.82 -1.23
N PRO A 200 -29.47 5.05 -1.93
CA PRO A 200 -29.95 6.42 -2.17
C PRO A 200 -30.08 7.19 -0.86
N ARG A 201 -29.61 8.43 -0.84
CA ARG A 201 -29.83 9.31 0.33
C ARG A 201 -31.34 9.45 0.52
N ARG A 202 -31.86 9.01 1.68
CA ARG A 202 -33.25 9.31 2.05
C ARG A 202 -33.35 10.83 2.23
N VAL A 203 -34.03 11.50 1.31
CA VAL A 203 -34.49 12.88 1.54
C VAL A 203 -35.47 12.78 2.68
N PRO A 204 -35.33 13.53 3.80
CA PRO A 204 -36.39 13.61 4.81
C PRO A 204 -37.66 14.02 4.10
N ALA A 205 -38.78 13.31 4.33
CA ALA A 205 -40.09 13.78 3.92
C ALA A 205 -40.37 15.07 4.72
N GLU A 206 -40.62 16.18 4.01
CA GLU A 206 -41.07 17.45 4.60
C GLU A 206 -42.40 17.29 5.34
#